data_574bd12513546c26f0bb79ba905b28d3
#
_entry.id   574bd12513546c26f0bb79ba905b28d3
#
_cell.length_a   1.000
_cell.length_b   1.000
_cell.length_c   1.000
_cell.angle_alpha   90.00
_cell.angle_beta   90.00
_cell.angle_gamma   90.00
#
_symmetry.space_group_name_H-M   'P 1'
#
loop_
_entity.id
_entity.type
_entity.pdbx_description
1 polymer ?
#
loop_
_entity_poly.entity_id
_entity_poly.type
_entity_poly.pdbx_seq_one_letter_code
_entity_poly.pdbx_strand_id
1 'polypeptide(L)'
;MLPRLRLKFMLMVFAVMLTCPAIAGAGMVDRLTMVEGRLDFLIIFFLIFVISALVAGGLMLIRRRVGHRLKDQEYLHTSIFNFFTTLYAFFIGFAIVTLWSTFLTAKSNVNQEADSIITAYYTSRNLTNSEAFRQALKDYVKTVIEDEWPQMTHDSMSQEASRRFYDILCKFSELGGNSDKIGGIYTNLTEAGRQRLSRAITVKGNLYPTVWIILIFGFGSTVFGLILLNRQQTAVSIIFEFMVIFMVLSCLLFIFDIDTPFSGFIIVKPDAFNAIYQKMLGLP
;
A
#
# COMPACT_ATOMS: atom_id res chain seq x y z
N MET A 1 -15.53 37.06 19.88
CA MET A 1 -14.33 36.23 20.17
C MET A 1 -14.45 34.75 19.72
N LEU A 2 -15.65 34.28 19.45
CA LEU A 2 -15.99 32.89 19.06
C LEU A 2 -15.58 32.44 17.62
N PRO A 3 -15.60 33.27 16.55
CA PRO A 3 -15.32 32.78 15.20
C PRO A 3 -13.85 32.38 14.98
N ARG A 4 -12.91 33.01 15.68
CA ARG A 4 -11.47 32.69 15.55
C ARG A 4 -11.08 31.34 16.16
N LEU A 5 -11.80 30.88 17.18
CA LEU A 5 -11.54 29.58 17.81
C LEU A 5 -12.07 28.42 16.92
N ARG A 6 -13.17 28.67 16.20
CA ARG A 6 -13.78 27.71 15.24
C ARG A 6 -12.88 27.51 14.03
N LEU A 7 -12.32 28.60 13.50
CA LEU A 7 -11.40 28.57 12.37
C LEU A 7 -10.10 27.85 12.75
N LYS A 8 -9.57 28.09 13.94
CA LYS A 8 -8.37 27.41 14.45
C LYS A 8 -8.58 25.91 14.67
N PHE A 9 -9.73 25.50 15.17
CA PHE A 9 -10.05 24.08 15.36
C PHE A 9 -10.28 23.36 14.02
N MET A 10 -10.99 24.01 13.07
CA MET A 10 -11.17 23.49 11.72
C MET A 10 -9.85 23.41 10.95
N LEU A 11 -8.97 24.41 11.12
CA LEU A 11 -7.60 24.39 10.58
C LEU A 11 -6.72 23.32 11.25
N MET A 12 -6.90 23.06 12.54
CA MET A 12 -6.16 22.01 13.27
C MET A 12 -6.59 20.60 12.83
N VAL A 13 -7.91 20.35 12.64
CA VAL A 13 -8.43 19.09 12.11
C VAL A 13 -7.98 18.90 10.66
N PHE A 14 -8.02 19.99 9.86
CA PHE A 14 -7.55 19.97 8.47
C PHE A 14 -6.03 19.82 8.38
N ALA A 15 -5.28 20.42 9.29
CA ALA A 15 -3.82 20.26 9.40
C ALA A 15 -3.44 18.84 9.83
N VAL A 16 -4.14 18.23 10.79
CA VAL A 16 -3.95 16.83 11.18
C VAL A 16 -4.27 15.88 10.01
N MET A 17 -5.29 16.19 9.21
CA MET A 17 -5.63 15.44 8.00
C MET A 17 -4.60 15.62 6.87
N LEU A 18 -4.06 16.82 6.70
CA LEU A 18 -3.03 17.13 5.68
C LEU A 18 -1.64 16.60 6.07
N THR A 19 -1.35 16.54 7.37
CA THR A 19 -0.03 16.05 7.85
C THR A 19 0.01 14.53 8.01
N CYS A 20 -1.14 13.85 8.10
CA CYS A 20 -1.19 12.40 8.22
C CYS A 20 -0.49 11.66 7.06
N PRO A 21 -0.73 11.98 5.75
CA PRO A 21 0.03 11.36 4.67
C PRO A 21 1.47 11.88 4.53
N ALA A 22 1.75 13.12 4.95
CA ALA A 22 3.11 13.68 4.88
C ALA A 22 4.03 13.17 6.01
N ILE A 23 3.47 12.88 7.19
CA ILE A 23 4.19 12.30 8.34
C ILE A 23 4.45 10.80 8.11
N ALA A 24 3.54 10.09 7.44
CA ALA A 24 3.72 8.70 7.09
C ALA A 24 4.79 8.49 5.98
N GLY A 25 5.02 9.50 5.12
CA GLY A 25 5.97 9.38 4.01
C GLY A 25 7.46 9.57 4.34
N ALA A 26 7.83 10.03 5.54
CA ALA A 26 9.21 10.53 5.73
C ALA A 26 9.99 10.02 6.95
N GLY A 27 9.49 9.11 7.77
CA GLY A 27 10.33 8.67 8.89
C GLY A 27 9.68 7.87 10.02
N MET A 28 8.36 7.80 10.07
CA MET A 28 7.65 7.03 11.09
C MET A 28 7.50 5.56 10.64
N VAL A 29 7.34 5.33 9.33
CA VAL A 29 7.29 4.00 8.72
C VAL A 29 8.63 3.28 8.87
N ASP A 30 9.76 3.98 8.70
CA ASP A 30 11.11 3.42 8.83
C ASP A 30 11.45 2.88 10.24
N ARG A 31 10.86 3.47 11.28
CA ARG A 31 11.06 2.99 12.65
C ARG A 31 10.08 1.89 13.05
N LEU A 32 8.93 1.85 12.39
CA LEU A 32 7.87 0.90 12.68
C LEU A 32 8.09 -0.46 11.99
N THR A 33 8.76 -0.50 10.86
CA THR A 33 9.08 -1.74 10.12
C THR A 33 10.14 -2.60 10.78
N MET A 34 10.92 -2.04 11.71
CA MET A 34 12.00 -2.75 12.41
C MET A 34 11.56 -3.54 13.66
N VAL A 35 10.33 -3.36 14.14
CA VAL A 35 9.81 -4.08 15.31
C VAL A 35 8.67 -5.00 14.87
N GLU A 36 8.80 -6.28 15.14
CA GLU A 36 7.87 -7.37 14.78
C GLU A 36 6.42 -6.94 14.41
N GLY A 37 6.07 -7.02 13.14
CA GLY A 37 4.88 -6.42 12.48
C GLY A 37 3.49 -6.69 13.08
N ARG A 38 3.38 -7.40 14.20
CA ARG A 38 2.14 -7.55 14.98
C ARG A 38 1.92 -6.42 15.99
N LEU A 39 3.00 -5.93 16.60
CA LEU A 39 2.91 -4.84 17.58
C LEU A 39 2.60 -3.52 16.88
N ASP A 40 3.17 -3.30 15.70
CA ASP A 40 2.95 -2.09 14.92
C ASP A 40 1.51 -1.97 14.43
N PHE A 41 0.92 -3.06 13.95
CA PHE A 41 -0.50 -3.10 13.59
C PHE A 41 -1.41 -2.75 14.78
N LEU A 42 -1.16 -3.33 15.96
CA LEU A 42 -1.93 -3.04 17.17
C LEU A 42 -1.77 -1.58 17.62
N ILE A 43 -0.57 -1.01 17.51
CA ILE A 43 -0.29 0.40 17.86
C ILE A 43 -1.06 1.33 16.92
N ILE A 44 -1.05 1.08 15.62
CA ILE A 44 -1.77 1.94 14.65
C ILE A 44 -3.28 1.78 14.81
N PHE A 45 -3.77 0.56 15.02
CA PHE A 45 -5.19 0.31 15.30
C PHE A 45 -5.64 1.03 16.57
N PHE A 46 -4.83 1.02 17.63
CA PHE A 46 -5.07 1.77 18.85
C PHE A 46 -5.02 3.29 18.62
N LEU A 47 -4.09 3.76 17.80
CA LEU A 47 -3.99 5.19 17.44
C LEU A 47 -5.24 5.67 16.69
N ILE A 48 -5.74 4.88 15.72
CA ILE A 48 -7.00 5.17 15.02
C ILE A 48 -8.16 5.20 16.01
N PHE A 49 -8.22 4.24 16.93
CA PHE A 49 -9.24 4.19 17.97
C PHE A 49 -9.22 5.46 18.81
N VAL A 50 -8.06 5.91 19.26
CA VAL A 50 -7.89 7.14 20.04
C VAL A 50 -8.27 8.37 19.22
N ILE A 51 -7.82 8.48 17.96
CA ILE A 51 -8.19 9.60 17.07
C ILE A 51 -9.70 9.63 16.86
N SER A 52 -10.33 8.49 16.59
CA SER A 52 -11.79 8.40 16.43
C SER A 52 -12.55 8.84 17.67
N ALA A 53 -12.06 8.44 18.85
CA ALA A 53 -12.63 8.86 20.13
C ALA A 53 -12.46 10.37 20.37
N LEU A 54 -11.30 10.95 20.03
CA LEU A 54 -11.04 12.38 20.12
C LEU A 54 -11.93 13.19 19.15
N VAL A 55 -12.10 12.72 17.92
CA VAL A 55 -12.99 13.36 16.94
C VAL A 55 -14.44 13.30 17.43
N ALA A 56 -14.94 12.14 17.83
CA ALA A 56 -16.30 11.98 18.34
C ALA A 56 -16.55 12.86 19.60
N GLY A 57 -15.61 12.89 20.53
CA GLY A 57 -15.65 13.77 21.71
C GLY A 57 -15.63 15.25 21.33
N GLY A 58 -14.79 15.65 20.38
CA GLY A 58 -14.76 17.01 19.83
C GLY A 58 -16.07 17.43 19.16
N LEU A 59 -16.72 16.52 18.41
CA LEU A 59 -18.05 16.73 17.82
C LEU A 59 -19.11 17.00 18.91
N MET A 60 -19.08 16.23 19.99
CA MET A 60 -19.98 16.45 21.13
C MET A 60 -19.80 17.85 21.75
N LEU A 61 -18.55 18.32 21.93
CA LEU A 61 -18.27 19.65 22.47
C LEU A 61 -18.73 20.78 21.52
N ILE A 62 -18.53 20.60 20.20
CA ILE A 62 -18.97 21.56 19.19
C ILE A 62 -20.53 21.66 19.19
N ARG A 63 -21.25 20.55 19.26
CA ARG A 63 -22.71 20.52 19.30
C ARG A 63 -23.28 21.22 20.52
N ARG A 64 -22.70 21.01 21.70
CA ARG A 64 -23.13 21.73 22.92
C ARG A 64 -23.11 23.24 22.73
N ARG A 65 -22.21 23.76 21.86
CA ARG A 65 -22.07 25.21 21.59
C ARG A 65 -22.89 25.72 20.42
N VAL A 66 -23.23 24.88 19.43
CA VAL A 66 -23.89 25.29 18.16
C VAL A 66 -25.38 24.93 18.10
N GLY A 67 -25.84 23.98 18.92
CA GLY A 67 -27.12 23.30 18.81
C GLY A 67 -28.41 24.18 18.86
N HIS A 68 -28.29 25.50 19.11
CA HIS A 68 -29.46 26.38 19.24
C HIS A 68 -29.89 27.08 17.94
N ARG A 69 -29.14 26.94 16.82
CA ARG A 69 -29.38 27.80 15.63
C ARG A 69 -29.93 27.13 14.37
N LEU A 70 -30.14 25.82 14.34
CA LEU A 70 -30.42 25.08 13.09
C LEU A 70 -31.77 24.37 13.17
N LYS A 71 -32.90 25.10 13.04
CA LYS A 71 -34.24 24.54 13.36
C LYS A 71 -35.11 24.05 12.18
N ASP A 72 -34.93 24.46 10.93
CA ASP A 72 -36.05 24.36 9.99
C ASP A 72 -35.91 23.56 8.67
N GLN A 73 -34.81 22.82 8.42
CA GLN A 73 -34.67 22.04 7.14
C GLN A 73 -34.06 20.65 7.31
N GLU A 74 -34.42 19.94 8.34
CA GLU A 74 -33.79 18.70 8.77
C GLU A 74 -33.90 17.54 7.75
N TYR A 75 -35.08 17.41 7.10
CA TYR A 75 -35.34 16.28 6.19
C TYR A 75 -34.54 16.36 4.87
N LEU A 76 -34.46 17.54 4.26
CA LEU A 76 -33.77 17.75 3.01
C LEU A 76 -32.24 17.54 3.18
N HIS A 77 -31.69 18.09 4.25
CA HIS A 77 -30.27 17.94 4.58
C HIS A 77 -29.89 16.49 4.86
N THR A 78 -30.75 15.74 5.54
CA THR A 78 -30.55 14.30 5.81
C THR A 78 -30.53 13.49 4.52
N SER A 79 -31.44 13.74 3.59
CA SER A 79 -31.52 13.03 2.31
C SER A 79 -30.29 13.29 1.43
N ILE A 80 -29.83 14.53 1.34
CA ILE A 80 -28.62 14.91 0.59
C ILE A 80 -27.38 14.27 1.21
N PHE A 81 -27.29 14.28 2.54
CA PHE A 81 -26.16 13.68 3.25
C PHE A 81 -26.13 12.15 3.08
N ASN A 82 -27.27 11.49 3.16
CA ASN A 82 -27.34 10.03 2.93
C ASN A 82 -26.92 9.66 1.50
N PHE A 83 -27.32 10.43 0.50
CA PHE A 83 -26.87 10.23 -0.88
C PHE A 83 -25.35 10.42 -0.99
N PHE A 84 -24.81 11.48 -0.40
CA PHE A 84 -23.37 11.75 -0.42
C PHE A 84 -22.56 10.65 0.28
N THR A 85 -22.95 10.20 1.47
CA THR A 85 -22.28 9.13 2.20
C THR A 85 -22.33 7.79 1.48
N THR A 86 -23.45 7.49 0.81
CA THR A 86 -23.58 6.29 -0.02
C THR A 86 -22.61 6.33 -1.21
N LEU A 87 -22.56 7.47 -1.91
CA LEU A 87 -21.61 7.67 -3.01
C LEU A 87 -20.16 7.56 -2.53
N TYR A 88 -19.83 8.14 -1.40
CA TYR A 88 -18.50 8.07 -0.80
C TYR A 88 -18.13 6.65 -0.37
N ALA A 89 -19.05 5.90 0.24
CA ALA A 89 -18.82 4.50 0.59
C ALA A 89 -18.56 3.63 -0.65
N PHE A 90 -19.31 3.87 -1.75
CA PHE A 90 -19.05 3.21 -3.02
C PHE A 90 -17.65 3.53 -3.56
N PHE A 91 -17.23 4.78 -3.48
CA PHE A 91 -15.90 5.22 -3.93
C PHE A 91 -14.76 4.58 -3.13
N ILE A 92 -14.89 4.51 -1.79
CA ILE A 92 -13.95 3.78 -0.93
C ILE A 92 -13.89 2.30 -1.34
N GLY A 93 -15.04 1.65 -1.49
CA GLY A 93 -15.11 0.24 -1.88
C GLY A 93 -14.42 -0.02 -3.22
N PHE A 94 -14.66 0.83 -4.22
CA PHE A 94 -13.99 0.74 -5.52
C PHE A 94 -12.47 0.93 -5.42
N ALA A 95 -12.02 1.90 -4.62
CA ALA A 95 -10.58 2.12 -4.39
C ALA A 95 -9.92 0.89 -3.76
N ILE A 96 -10.54 0.29 -2.74
CA ILE A 96 -10.04 -0.93 -2.09
C ILE A 96 -9.94 -2.08 -3.09
N VAL A 97 -10.99 -2.35 -3.87
CA VAL A 97 -10.99 -3.46 -4.86
C VAL A 97 -9.90 -3.26 -5.91
N THR A 98 -9.74 -2.04 -6.41
CA THR A 98 -8.72 -1.72 -7.42
C THR A 98 -7.32 -1.94 -6.87
N LEU A 99 -7.02 -1.41 -5.69
CA LEU A 99 -5.70 -1.57 -5.07
C LEU A 99 -5.41 -3.03 -4.68
N TRP A 100 -6.41 -3.76 -4.19
CA TRP A 100 -6.27 -5.18 -3.91
C TRP A 100 -5.92 -5.97 -5.17
N SER A 101 -6.57 -5.67 -6.30
CA SER A 101 -6.22 -6.26 -7.60
C SER A 101 -4.78 -5.95 -8.01
N THR A 102 -4.33 -4.71 -7.81
CA THR A 102 -2.93 -4.30 -8.07
C THR A 102 -1.95 -5.05 -7.18
N PHE A 103 -2.26 -5.20 -5.89
CA PHE A 103 -1.45 -5.99 -4.95
C PHE A 103 -1.32 -7.46 -5.38
N LEU A 104 -2.43 -8.10 -5.77
CA LEU A 104 -2.41 -9.47 -6.27
C LEU A 104 -1.59 -9.60 -7.56
N THR A 105 -1.68 -8.61 -8.44
CA THR A 105 -0.88 -8.56 -9.68
C THR A 105 0.60 -8.42 -9.35
N ALA A 106 0.99 -7.54 -8.43
CA ALA A 106 2.37 -7.40 -7.99
C ALA A 106 2.92 -8.71 -7.42
N LYS A 107 2.14 -9.41 -6.60
CA LYS A 107 2.49 -10.75 -6.08
C LYS A 107 2.66 -11.78 -7.19
N SER A 108 1.75 -11.78 -8.18
CA SER A 108 1.84 -12.67 -9.34
C SER A 108 3.11 -12.40 -10.17
N ASN A 109 3.44 -11.14 -10.40
CA ASN A 109 4.62 -10.73 -11.15
C ASN A 109 5.92 -11.21 -10.48
N VAL A 110 6.01 -11.12 -9.15
CA VAL A 110 7.14 -11.66 -8.38
C VAL A 110 7.28 -13.17 -8.56
N ASN A 111 6.18 -13.90 -8.51
CA ASN A 111 6.20 -15.35 -8.71
C ASN A 111 6.60 -15.71 -10.13
N GLN A 112 6.11 -15.00 -11.14
CA GLN A 112 6.44 -15.23 -12.55
C GLN A 112 7.91 -14.88 -12.86
N GLU A 113 8.45 -13.81 -12.26
CA GLU A 113 9.87 -13.47 -12.37
C GLU A 113 10.73 -14.63 -11.83
N ALA A 114 10.43 -15.09 -10.61
CA ALA A 114 11.13 -16.20 -10.00
C ALA A 114 11.04 -17.50 -10.81
N ASP A 115 9.84 -17.83 -11.32
CA ASP A 115 9.62 -19.02 -12.15
C ASP A 115 10.40 -18.97 -13.47
N SER A 116 10.43 -17.82 -14.13
CA SER A 116 11.19 -17.60 -15.35
C SER A 116 12.70 -17.78 -15.10
N ILE A 117 13.21 -17.23 -14.00
CA ILE A 117 14.64 -17.36 -13.61
C ILE A 117 15.00 -18.82 -13.32
N ILE A 118 14.20 -19.55 -12.53
CA ILE A 118 14.54 -20.95 -12.20
C ILE A 118 14.40 -21.86 -13.42
N THR A 119 13.46 -21.59 -14.33
CA THR A 119 13.31 -22.33 -15.59
C THR A 119 14.52 -22.10 -16.49
N ALA A 120 15.00 -20.87 -16.65
CA ALA A 120 16.22 -20.57 -17.38
C ALA A 120 17.45 -21.29 -16.76
N TYR A 121 17.54 -21.34 -15.43
CA TYR A 121 18.60 -22.05 -14.71
C TYR A 121 18.61 -23.54 -15.01
N TYR A 122 17.47 -24.21 -14.94
CA TYR A 122 17.39 -25.66 -15.22
C TYR A 122 17.57 -25.98 -16.70
N THR A 123 17.01 -25.16 -17.59
CA THR A 123 17.16 -25.35 -19.05
C THR A 123 18.63 -25.24 -19.47
N SER A 124 19.40 -24.39 -18.83
CA SER A 124 20.82 -24.18 -19.16
C SER A 124 21.74 -25.31 -18.72
N ARG A 125 21.31 -26.24 -17.85
CA ARG A 125 22.17 -27.32 -17.27
C ARG A 125 22.90 -28.15 -18.30
N ASN A 126 22.33 -28.39 -19.46
CA ASN A 126 22.81 -29.23 -20.51
C ASN A 126 23.37 -28.44 -21.72
N LEU A 127 23.72 -27.16 -21.51
CA LEU A 127 24.32 -26.31 -22.54
C LEU A 127 25.83 -26.12 -22.28
N THR A 128 26.57 -25.90 -23.35
CA THR A 128 27.99 -25.58 -23.26
C THR A 128 28.20 -24.21 -22.67
N ASN A 129 29.22 -24.01 -21.86
CA ASN A 129 29.55 -22.76 -21.16
C ASN A 129 28.48 -22.25 -20.20
N SER A 130 27.61 -23.15 -19.72
CA SER A 130 26.43 -22.75 -18.89
C SER A 130 26.78 -22.43 -17.43
N GLU A 131 27.98 -22.77 -16.94
CA GLU A 131 28.33 -22.60 -15.53
C GLU A 131 28.36 -21.11 -15.12
N ALA A 132 29.05 -20.27 -15.93
CA ALA A 132 29.10 -18.83 -15.68
C ALA A 132 27.71 -18.19 -15.72
N PHE A 133 26.87 -18.62 -16.66
CA PHE A 133 25.46 -18.14 -16.76
C PHE A 133 24.65 -18.56 -15.54
N ARG A 134 24.75 -19.81 -15.09
CA ARG A 134 24.04 -20.29 -13.88
C ARG A 134 24.52 -19.58 -12.62
N GLN A 135 25.81 -19.28 -12.53
CA GLN A 135 26.33 -18.50 -11.41
C GLN A 135 25.79 -17.07 -11.41
N ALA A 136 25.72 -16.41 -12.58
CA ALA A 136 25.12 -15.08 -12.70
C ALA A 136 23.64 -15.06 -12.27
N LEU A 137 22.86 -16.12 -12.61
CA LEU A 137 21.47 -16.26 -12.14
C LEU A 137 21.39 -16.39 -10.61
N LYS A 138 22.27 -17.18 -9.99
CA LYS A 138 22.33 -17.32 -8.51
C LYS A 138 22.67 -15.99 -7.84
N ASP A 139 23.69 -15.29 -8.36
CA ASP A 139 24.14 -14.00 -7.83
C ASP A 139 23.04 -12.94 -7.94
N TYR A 140 22.29 -12.92 -9.05
CA TYR A 140 21.14 -12.07 -9.22
C TYR A 140 20.06 -12.35 -8.18
N VAL A 141 19.63 -13.61 -8.03
CA VAL A 141 18.59 -14.01 -7.07
C VAL A 141 19.01 -13.62 -5.65
N LYS A 142 20.27 -13.88 -5.28
CA LYS A 142 20.83 -13.48 -4.00
C LYS A 142 20.75 -11.96 -3.79
N THR A 143 21.18 -11.18 -4.77
CA THR A 143 21.16 -9.71 -4.72
C THR A 143 19.72 -9.17 -4.62
N VAL A 144 18.75 -9.80 -5.31
CA VAL A 144 17.34 -9.43 -5.17
C VAL A 144 16.87 -9.61 -3.74
N ILE A 145 17.20 -10.73 -3.09
CA ILE A 145 16.77 -11.02 -1.71
C ILE A 145 17.44 -10.09 -0.70
N GLU A 146 18.77 -9.93 -0.80
CA GLU A 146 19.58 -9.27 0.24
C GLU A 146 19.66 -7.76 0.09
N ASP A 147 19.57 -7.22 -1.12
CA ASP A 147 19.76 -5.80 -1.41
C ASP A 147 18.50 -5.13 -1.99
N GLU A 148 17.89 -5.71 -3.04
CA GLU A 148 16.76 -5.07 -3.72
C GLU A 148 15.50 -5.07 -2.85
N TRP A 149 15.19 -6.17 -2.16
CA TRP A 149 13.99 -6.23 -1.31
C TRP A 149 14.00 -5.19 -0.18
N PRO A 150 15.10 -5.04 0.59
CA PRO A 150 15.19 -3.96 1.58
C PRO A 150 15.06 -2.56 0.97
N GLN A 151 15.62 -2.32 -0.23
CA GLN A 151 15.50 -1.00 -0.88
C GLN A 151 14.08 -0.71 -1.36
N MET A 152 13.31 -1.73 -1.76
CA MET A 152 11.91 -1.56 -2.18
C MET A 152 11.00 -1.13 -1.02
N THR A 153 11.33 -1.42 0.23
CA THR A 153 10.62 -0.86 1.39
C THR A 153 10.78 0.67 1.51
N HIS A 154 11.77 1.25 0.82
CA HIS A 154 12.05 2.68 0.71
C HIS A 154 11.74 3.25 -0.68
N ASP A 155 10.78 2.65 -1.40
CA ASP A 155 10.30 3.09 -2.71
C ASP A 155 11.38 3.17 -3.80
N SER A 156 12.45 2.39 -3.67
CA SER A 156 13.59 2.39 -4.59
C SER A 156 13.96 0.99 -5.08
N MET A 157 14.56 0.92 -6.28
CA MET A 157 15.10 -0.31 -6.87
C MET A 157 16.62 -0.33 -6.74
N SER A 158 17.19 -1.50 -6.49
CA SER A 158 18.63 -1.67 -6.41
C SER A 158 19.32 -1.49 -7.78
N GLN A 159 20.33 -0.63 -7.80
CA GLN A 159 21.23 -0.50 -8.95
C GLN A 159 22.11 -1.75 -9.12
N GLU A 160 22.52 -2.39 -8.01
CA GLU A 160 23.32 -3.60 -8.05
C GLU A 160 22.51 -4.77 -8.64
N ALA A 161 21.26 -4.96 -8.25
CA ALA A 161 20.40 -5.97 -8.87
C ALA A 161 20.20 -5.71 -10.37
N SER A 162 20.15 -4.44 -10.79
CA SER A 162 20.09 -4.08 -12.20
C SER A 162 21.36 -4.46 -12.96
N ARG A 163 22.53 -4.27 -12.35
CA ARG A 163 23.83 -4.70 -12.91
C ARG A 163 23.92 -6.22 -13.02
N ARG A 164 23.47 -6.93 -11.97
CA ARG A 164 23.44 -8.41 -11.98
C ARG A 164 22.52 -8.96 -13.05
N PHE A 165 21.35 -8.33 -13.26
CA PHE A 165 20.48 -8.72 -14.36
C PHE A 165 21.10 -8.49 -15.73
N TYR A 166 21.83 -7.38 -15.92
CA TYR A 166 22.57 -7.13 -17.15
C TYR A 166 23.71 -8.16 -17.35
N ASP A 167 24.42 -8.56 -16.29
CA ASP A 167 25.46 -9.59 -16.34
C ASP A 167 24.91 -10.94 -16.81
N ILE A 168 23.69 -11.31 -16.39
CA ILE A 168 22.98 -12.48 -16.92
C ILE A 168 22.87 -12.41 -18.44
N LEU A 169 22.47 -11.26 -19.00
CA LEU A 169 22.31 -11.07 -20.44
C LEU A 169 23.66 -11.18 -21.17
N CYS A 170 24.74 -10.66 -20.57
CA CYS A 170 26.09 -10.83 -21.11
C CYS A 170 26.51 -12.32 -21.12
N LYS A 171 26.28 -13.04 -20.02
CA LYS A 171 26.61 -14.47 -19.92
C LYS A 171 25.72 -15.35 -20.80
N PHE A 172 24.48 -14.93 -21.04
CA PHE A 172 23.58 -15.59 -21.98
C PHE A 172 24.15 -15.60 -23.41
N SER A 173 24.80 -14.52 -23.85
CA SER A 173 25.39 -14.42 -25.18
C SER A 173 26.58 -15.37 -25.39
N GLU A 174 27.20 -15.89 -24.32
CA GLU A 174 28.30 -16.84 -24.35
C GLU A 174 27.85 -18.31 -24.41
N LEU A 175 26.52 -18.58 -24.27
CA LEU A 175 25.98 -19.94 -24.30
C LEU A 175 26.08 -20.57 -25.69
N GLY A 176 26.53 -21.81 -25.72
CA GLY A 176 26.53 -22.63 -26.91
C GLY A 176 25.64 -23.86 -26.77
N GLY A 177 25.18 -24.41 -27.88
CA GLY A 177 24.41 -25.66 -27.91
C GLY A 177 23.13 -25.60 -28.72
N ASN A 178 22.10 -26.34 -28.28
CA ASN A 178 20.85 -26.49 -29.00
C ASN A 178 20.08 -25.16 -29.09
N SER A 179 19.72 -24.73 -30.31
CA SER A 179 19.05 -23.47 -30.60
C SER A 179 17.69 -23.35 -29.92
N ASP A 180 16.93 -24.46 -29.80
CA ASP A 180 15.60 -24.45 -29.19
C ASP A 180 15.68 -24.17 -27.69
N LYS A 181 16.68 -24.74 -27.01
CA LYS A 181 16.94 -24.47 -25.58
C LYS A 181 17.40 -23.04 -25.36
N ILE A 182 18.26 -22.52 -26.23
CA ILE A 182 18.72 -21.13 -26.19
C ILE A 182 17.54 -20.19 -26.40
N GLY A 183 16.65 -20.49 -27.37
CA GLY A 183 15.40 -19.74 -27.57
C GLY A 183 14.47 -19.76 -26.36
N GLY A 184 14.33 -20.92 -25.71
CA GLY A 184 13.54 -21.05 -24.48
C GLY A 184 14.13 -20.22 -23.31
N ILE A 185 15.46 -20.20 -23.15
CA ILE A 185 16.12 -19.35 -22.13
C ILE A 185 15.90 -17.87 -22.45
N TYR A 186 16.05 -17.45 -23.71
CA TYR A 186 15.79 -16.09 -24.14
C TYR A 186 14.37 -15.62 -23.79
N THR A 187 13.37 -16.45 -24.06
CA THR A 187 11.96 -16.17 -23.72
C THR A 187 11.80 -15.98 -22.20
N ASN A 188 12.39 -16.86 -21.39
CA ASN A 188 12.31 -16.75 -19.93
C ASN A 188 13.04 -15.51 -19.42
N LEU A 189 14.20 -15.15 -19.94
CA LEU A 189 14.92 -13.93 -19.54
C LEU A 189 14.14 -12.66 -19.92
N THR A 190 13.51 -12.64 -21.10
CA THR A 190 12.65 -11.53 -21.52
C THR A 190 11.45 -11.38 -20.60
N GLU A 191 10.83 -12.50 -20.22
CA GLU A 191 9.72 -12.50 -19.27
C GLU A 191 10.14 -12.03 -17.89
N ALA A 192 11.25 -12.53 -17.36
CA ALA A 192 11.81 -12.08 -16.09
C ALA A 192 12.11 -10.57 -16.10
N GLY A 193 12.70 -10.06 -17.18
CA GLY A 193 12.94 -8.61 -17.36
C GLY A 193 11.66 -7.80 -17.37
N ARG A 194 10.59 -8.29 -18.03
CA ARG A 194 9.27 -7.66 -18.06
C ARG A 194 8.64 -7.60 -16.67
N GLN A 195 8.68 -8.71 -15.93
CA GLN A 195 8.13 -8.77 -14.57
C GLN A 195 8.91 -7.89 -13.60
N ARG A 196 10.25 -7.84 -13.73
CA ARG A 196 11.09 -6.92 -12.96
C ARG A 196 10.73 -5.45 -13.23
N LEU A 197 10.52 -5.07 -14.49
CA LEU A 197 10.09 -3.73 -14.85
C LEU A 197 8.71 -3.40 -14.26
N SER A 198 7.77 -4.34 -14.33
CA SER A 198 6.43 -4.22 -13.74
C SER A 198 6.53 -3.99 -12.22
N ARG A 199 7.41 -4.71 -11.52
CA ARG A 199 7.71 -4.54 -10.11
C ARG A 199 8.28 -3.14 -9.82
N ALA A 200 9.21 -2.66 -10.64
CA ALA A 200 9.80 -1.33 -10.50
C ALA A 200 8.77 -0.19 -10.63
N ILE A 201 7.75 -0.36 -11.47
CA ILE A 201 6.66 0.62 -11.64
C ILE A 201 5.76 0.65 -10.38
N THR A 202 5.51 -0.49 -9.77
CA THR A 202 4.57 -0.61 -8.64
C THR A 202 5.19 -0.28 -7.28
N VAL A 203 6.50 -0.14 -7.17
CA VAL A 203 7.20 0.19 -5.91
C VAL A 203 6.76 1.54 -5.33
N LYS A 204 6.52 2.56 -6.18
CA LYS A 204 6.27 3.97 -5.75
C LYS A 204 4.82 4.29 -5.36
N GLY A 205 3.96 3.31 -5.19
CA GLY A 205 2.54 3.54 -5.00
C GLY A 205 1.79 3.76 -6.31
N ASN A 206 0.51 3.40 -6.31
CA ASN A 206 -0.32 3.31 -7.51
C ASN A 206 -1.42 4.37 -7.53
N LEU A 207 -1.73 4.99 -6.39
CA LEU A 207 -2.80 5.96 -6.27
C LEU A 207 -2.34 7.37 -6.67
N TYR A 208 -3.06 7.96 -7.62
CA TYR A 208 -2.85 9.37 -7.96
C TYR A 208 -3.21 10.29 -6.78
N PRO A 209 -2.46 11.38 -6.55
CA PRO A 209 -2.76 12.35 -5.48
C PRO A 209 -4.19 12.89 -5.52
N THR A 210 -4.80 12.98 -6.71
CA THR A 210 -6.19 13.41 -6.89
C THR A 210 -7.18 12.47 -6.19
N VAL A 211 -6.93 11.16 -6.19
CA VAL A 211 -7.79 10.18 -5.50
C VAL A 211 -7.71 10.37 -3.99
N TRP A 212 -6.51 10.63 -3.47
CA TRP A 212 -6.30 10.96 -2.06
C TRP A 212 -7.06 12.21 -1.62
N ILE A 213 -7.08 13.26 -2.47
CA ILE A 213 -7.86 14.48 -2.19
C ILE A 213 -9.34 14.14 -2.05
N ILE A 214 -9.88 13.31 -2.95
CA ILE A 214 -11.30 12.90 -2.91
C ILE A 214 -11.60 12.09 -1.65
N LEU A 215 -10.74 11.14 -1.29
CA LEU A 215 -10.89 10.30 -0.10
C LEU A 215 -10.87 11.15 1.19
N ILE A 216 -9.93 12.07 1.32
CA ILE A 216 -9.81 12.95 2.48
C ILE A 216 -11.00 13.94 2.56
N PHE A 217 -11.39 14.53 1.42
CA PHE A 217 -12.55 15.42 1.35
C PHE A 217 -13.83 14.69 1.72
N GLY A 218 -14.04 13.46 1.24
CA GLY A 218 -15.18 12.62 1.58
C GLY A 218 -15.26 12.30 3.07
N PHE A 219 -14.11 11.98 3.69
CA PHE A 219 -14.02 11.80 5.14
C PHE A 219 -14.40 13.09 5.90
N GLY A 220 -13.81 14.22 5.53
CA GLY A 220 -14.14 15.53 6.13
C GLY A 220 -15.61 15.89 6.00
N SER A 221 -16.21 15.64 4.84
CA SER A 221 -17.64 15.86 4.60
C SER A 221 -18.52 14.92 5.43
N THR A 222 -18.11 13.65 5.62
CA THR A 222 -18.81 12.70 6.49
C THR A 222 -18.82 13.19 7.94
N VAL A 223 -17.65 13.59 8.46
CA VAL A 223 -17.53 14.14 9.82
C VAL A 223 -18.35 15.42 9.97
N PHE A 224 -18.33 16.31 8.98
CA PHE A 224 -19.13 17.53 8.97
C PHE A 224 -20.64 17.23 9.00
N GLY A 225 -21.09 16.26 8.20
CA GLY A 225 -22.48 15.81 8.19
C GLY A 225 -22.94 15.24 9.52
N LEU A 226 -22.10 14.44 10.18
CA LEU A 226 -22.37 13.93 11.53
C LEU A 226 -22.57 15.08 12.54
N ILE A 227 -21.83 16.20 12.40
CA ILE A 227 -22.02 17.39 13.25
C ILE A 227 -23.41 18.02 13.03
N LEU A 228 -23.84 18.12 11.79
CA LEU A 228 -25.07 18.80 11.43
C LEU A 228 -26.33 17.99 11.78
N LEU A 229 -26.29 16.69 11.51
CA LEU A 229 -27.50 15.85 11.55
C LEU A 229 -27.77 15.23 12.92
N ASN A 230 -26.73 14.89 13.67
CA ASN A 230 -26.94 14.24 14.96
C ASN A 230 -27.13 15.26 16.08
N ARG A 231 -28.38 15.56 16.40
CA ARG A 231 -28.78 16.51 17.47
C ARG A 231 -28.92 15.87 18.85
N GLN A 232 -29.21 14.56 18.89
CA GLN A 232 -29.48 13.87 20.14
C GLN A 232 -28.13 13.48 20.79
N GLN A 233 -27.85 14.09 21.94
CA GLN A 233 -26.65 13.79 22.74
C GLN A 233 -26.86 12.55 23.63
N THR A 234 -27.42 11.49 23.07
CA THR A 234 -27.54 10.22 23.79
C THR A 234 -26.22 9.42 23.71
N ALA A 235 -25.90 8.63 24.72
CA ALA A 235 -24.73 7.76 24.71
C ALA A 235 -24.72 6.83 23.48
N VAL A 236 -25.87 6.34 23.07
CA VAL A 236 -26.02 5.49 21.89
C VAL A 236 -25.61 6.24 20.61
N SER A 237 -26.05 7.49 20.47
CA SER A 237 -25.67 8.31 19.30
C SER A 237 -24.17 8.54 19.19
N ILE A 238 -23.49 8.78 20.31
CA ILE A 238 -22.04 8.97 20.37
C ILE A 238 -21.31 7.68 19.97
N ILE A 239 -21.79 6.52 20.42
CA ILE A 239 -21.21 5.22 20.03
C ILE A 239 -21.35 5.01 18.52
N PHE A 240 -22.50 5.27 17.91
CA PHE A 240 -22.66 5.14 16.46
C PHE A 240 -21.74 6.08 15.67
N GLU A 241 -21.58 7.33 16.11
CA GLU A 241 -20.65 8.28 15.48
C GLU A 241 -19.21 7.78 15.54
N PHE A 242 -18.81 7.31 16.72
CA PHE A 242 -17.49 6.71 16.89
C PHE A 242 -17.28 5.52 15.95
N MET A 243 -18.27 4.61 15.85
CA MET A 243 -18.19 3.44 14.96
C MET A 243 -18.03 3.86 13.48
N VAL A 244 -18.78 4.85 13.02
CA VAL A 244 -18.68 5.35 11.64
C VAL A 244 -17.30 5.96 11.37
N ILE A 245 -16.84 6.84 12.26
CA ILE A 245 -15.52 7.49 12.13
C ILE A 245 -14.40 6.44 12.14
N PHE A 246 -14.46 5.51 13.09
CA PHE A 246 -13.50 4.42 13.22
C PHE A 246 -13.45 3.56 11.96
N MET A 247 -14.61 3.18 11.40
CA MET A 247 -14.70 2.36 10.21
C MET A 247 -14.10 3.07 8.99
N VAL A 248 -14.44 4.35 8.78
CA VAL A 248 -13.90 5.11 7.64
C VAL A 248 -12.40 5.31 7.75
N LEU A 249 -11.88 5.65 8.95
CA LEU A 249 -10.45 5.78 9.17
C LEU A 249 -9.71 4.45 8.96
N SER A 250 -10.30 3.33 9.38
CA SER A 250 -9.73 1.99 9.14
C SER A 250 -9.67 1.66 7.65
N CYS A 251 -10.71 2.02 6.87
CA CYS A 251 -10.70 1.86 5.42
C CYS A 251 -9.63 2.74 4.75
N LEU A 252 -9.48 3.98 5.18
CA LEU A 252 -8.44 4.89 4.65
C LEU A 252 -7.02 4.39 4.98
N LEU A 253 -6.80 3.86 6.19
CA LEU A 253 -5.54 3.22 6.54
C LEU A 253 -5.26 2.00 5.66
N PHE A 254 -6.28 1.15 5.45
CA PHE A 254 -6.14 -0.03 4.61
C PHE A 254 -5.80 0.33 3.16
N ILE A 255 -6.45 1.38 2.61
CA ILE A 255 -6.11 1.93 1.30
C ILE A 255 -4.65 2.40 1.27
N PHE A 256 -4.21 3.12 2.30
CA PHE A 256 -2.85 3.62 2.41
C PHE A 256 -1.82 2.49 2.44
N ASP A 257 -2.08 1.44 3.19
CA ASP A 257 -1.18 0.29 3.34
C ASP A 257 -1.05 -0.52 2.05
N ILE A 258 -2.16 -0.72 1.32
CA ILE A 258 -2.14 -1.51 0.07
C ILE A 258 -1.64 -0.71 -1.14
N ASP A 259 -1.61 0.62 -1.07
CA ASP A 259 -1.15 1.46 -2.17
C ASP A 259 0.30 1.16 -2.56
N THR A 260 1.14 0.76 -1.60
CA THR A 260 2.54 0.36 -1.79
C THR A 260 2.73 -1.13 -1.52
N PRO A 261 2.69 -2.02 -2.53
CA PRO A 261 2.70 -3.47 -2.33
C PRO A 261 3.95 -4.04 -1.67
N PHE A 262 5.05 -3.30 -1.64
CA PHE A 262 6.35 -3.75 -1.11
C PHE A 262 6.74 -3.07 0.21
N SER A 263 5.95 -2.13 0.70
CA SER A 263 6.14 -1.45 1.98
C SER A 263 4.83 -1.42 2.77
N GLY A 264 4.89 -1.40 4.12
CA GLY A 264 3.71 -1.40 4.98
C GLY A 264 3.52 -2.70 5.76
N PHE A 265 2.26 -3.01 6.14
CA PHE A 265 1.91 -4.22 6.92
C PHE A 265 1.54 -5.40 6.01
N ILE A 266 0.79 -5.12 4.94
CA ILE A 266 0.38 -6.13 3.95
C ILE A 266 1.34 -6.02 2.77
N ILE A 267 2.43 -6.78 2.83
CA ILE A 267 3.50 -6.71 1.84
C ILE A 267 3.65 -7.99 1.03
N VAL A 268 4.12 -7.83 -0.19
CA VAL A 268 4.62 -8.94 -1.01
C VAL A 268 6.02 -9.30 -0.53
N LYS A 269 6.19 -10.53 -0.02
CA LYS A 269 7.46 -11.04 0.51
C LYS A 269 8.30 -11.70 -0.60
N PRO A 270 9.63 -11.82 -0.42
CA PRO A 270 10.52 -12.49 -1.37
C PRO A 270 10.45 -14.02 -1.32
N ASP A 271 9.33 -14.60 -0.89
CA ASP A 271 9.22 -16.05 -0.63
C ASP A 271 9.53 -16.88 -1.89
N ALA A 272 9.07 -16.42 -3.07
CA ALA A 272 9.35 -17.09 -4.34
C ALA A 272 10.86 -17.07 -4.66
N PHE A 273 11.53 -15.94 -4.47
CA PHE A 273 12.98 -15.83 -4.68
C PHE A 273 13.76 -16.68 -3.67
N ASN A 274 13.35 -16.69 -2.41
CA ASN A 274 13.94 -17.56 -1.38
C ASN A 274 13.81 -19.04 -1.78
N ALA A 275 12.62 -19.46 -2.22
CA ALA A 275 12.38 -20.84 -2.63
C ALA A 275 13.26 -21.27 -3.82
N ILE A 276 13.39 -20.42 -4.85
CA ILE A 276 14.23 -20.75 -5.99
C ILE A 276 15.72 -20.71 -5.64
N TYR A 277 16.14 -19.81 -4.77
CA TYR A 277 17.53 -19.75 -4.30
C TYR A 277 17.94 -21.05 -3.60
N GLN A 278 17.11 -21.56 -2.70
CA GLN A 278 17.34 -22.85 -2.03
C GLN A 278 17.45 -24.00 -3.05
N LYS A 279 16.55 -24.05 -4.04
CA LYS A 279 16.64 -25.05 -5.13
C LYS A 279 17.91 -24.92 -5.97
N MET A 280 18.40 -23.70 -6.22
CA MET A 280 19.66 -23.47 -6.95
C MET A 280 20.90 -23.90 -6.15
N LEU A 281 20.82 -23.86 -4.82
CA LEU A 281 21.87 -24.36 -3.92
C LEU A 281 21.84 -25.88 -3.76
N GLY A 282 20.82 -26.57 -4.29
CA GLY A 282 20.64 -28.01 -4.14
C GLY A 282 20.09 -28.44 -2.77
N LEU A 283 19.50 -27.49 -2.03
CA LEU A 283 18.79 -27.75 -0.79
C LEU A 283 17.34 -28.21 -1.08
N PRO A 284 16.78 -29.14 -0.31
CA PRO A 284 15.42 -29.67 -0.51
C PRO A 284 14.33 -28.62 -0.32
#